data_ca96aa1d09b1033fafe9b1c847d6dd45
#
_entry.id   ca96aa1d09b1033fafe9b1c847d6dd45
#
_cell.length_a   1.000
_cell.length_b   1.000
_cell.length_c   1.000
_cell.angle_alpha   90.00
_cell.angle_beta   90.00
_cell.angle_gamma   90.00
#
_symmetry.space_group_name_H-M   'P 1'
#
loop_
_entity.id
_entity.type
_entity.pdbx_description
1 polymer ?
#
loop_
_entity_poly.entity_id
_entity_poly.type
_entity_poly.pdbx_seq_one_letter_code
_entity_poly.pdbx_strand_id
1 'polypeptide(L)'
;MQTTKKQKFVGYKELQDPQTGEVYPMQMNVIEDRDFNFHKVWLQHLINGLDEISNQKLRLAFWIIDNLNKENQLIMTQRVIAEKSGISLQTVSRTMKLLCEPTNEDTIPFLQKINSGAYRVNPDVLFKGSHSNRMGVCYEYVKTDSQNKEKDNKEKDKVNNNGIQSDK
;
A
#
# COMPACT_ATOMS: atom_id res chain seq x y z
N MET A 1 -10.49 -5.39 -1.02
CA MET A 1 -10.00 -5.52 0.38
C MET A 1 -10.90 -6.49 1.12
N GLN A 2 -10.38 -7.62 1.61
CA GLN A 2 -11.17 -8.60 2.34
C GLN A 2 -10.96 -8.40 3.84
N THR A 3 -12.03 -8.06 4.57
CA THR A 3 -12.05 -7.92 6.02
C THR A 3 -13.07 -8.85 6.62
N THR A 4 -12.77 -9.39 7.81
CA THR A 4 -13.74 -10.14 8.62
C THR A 4 -14.25 -9.25 9.75
N LYS A 5 -15.57 -9.23 9.95
CA LYS A 5 -16.19 -8.49 11.05
C LYS A 5 -16.21 -9.36 12.30
N LYS A 6 -15.65 -8.89 13.39
CA LYS A 6 -15.75 -9.51 14.70
C LYS A 6 -16.54 -8.61 15.65
N GLN A 7 -17.61 -9.18 16.20
CA GLN A 7 -18.39 -8.50 17.23
C GLN A 7 -17.73 -8.75 18.60
N LYS A 8 -17.39 -7.66 19.31
CA LYS A 8 -16.83 -7.71 20.65
C LYS A 8 -17.81 -7.08 21.64
N PHE A 9 -18.21 -7.87 22.62
CA PHE A 9 -18.98 -7.33 23.74
C PHE A 9 -18.15 -6.35 24.55
N VAL A 10 -18.69 -5.17 24.81
CA VAL A 10 -17.99 -4.09 25.55
C VAL A 10 -18.63 -3.85 26.92
N GLY A 11 -19.90 -4.14 27.08
CA GLY A 11 -20.63 -3.92 28.32
C GLY A 11 -22.09 -3.64 28.09
N TYR A 12 -22.75 -3.17 29.13
CA TYR A 12 -24.14 -2.71 29.11
C TYR A 12 -24.17 -1.19 29.28
N LYS A 13 -25.11 -0.54 28.61
CA LYS A 13 -25.46 0.87 28.78
C LYS A 13 -26.95 0.95 29.13
N GLU A 14 -27.27 1.71 30.15
CA GLU A 14 -28.67 2.01 30.50
C GLU A 14 -29.18 3.10 29.56
N LEU A 15 -30.31 2.82 28.91
CA LEU A 15 -31.04 3.79 28.12
C LEU A 15 -32.37 4.02 28.81
N GLN A 16 -32.71 5.31 28.99
CA GLN A 16 -34.01 5.73 29.54
C GLN A 16 -34.93 6.10 28.38
N ASP A 17 -36.13 5.52 28.38
CA ASP A 17 -37.20 5.94 27.47
C ASP A 17 -37.64 7.37 27.85
N PRO A 18 -37.52 8.33 26.93
CA PRO A 18 -37.91 9.72 27.22
C PRO A 18 -39.41 9.93 27.42
N GLN A 19 -40.27 8.97 27.01
CA GLN A 19 -41.71 9.07 27.14
C GLN A 19 -42.24 8.42 28.42
N THR A 20 -41.69 7.27 28.79
CA THR A 20 -42.15 6.48 29.93
C THR A 20 -41.27 6.64 31.16
N GLY A 21 -40.03 7.08 30.99
CA GLY A 21 -39.02 7.18 32.05
C GLY A 21 -38.41 5.83 32.45
N GLU A 22 -38.86 4.75 31.83
CA GLU A 22 -38.31 3.40 32.12
C GLU A 22 -36.87 3.24 31.66
N VAL A 23 -36.06 2.50 32.43
CA VAL A 23 -34.66 2.26 32.16
C VAL A 23 -34.48 0.85 31.68
N TYR A 24 -33.87 0.71 30.50
CA TYR A 24 -33.57 -0.59 29.88
C TYR A 24 -32.06 -0.82 29.75
N PRO A 25 -31.52 -1.95 30.20
CA PRO A 25 -30.14 -2.31 29.96
C PRO A 25 -29.98 -2.73 28.49
N MET A 26 -29.16 -1.99 27.74
CA MET A 26 -28.82 -2.31 26.35
C MET A 26 -27.42 -2.89 26.26
N GLN A 27 -27.30 -4.03 25.60
CA GLN A 27 -25.98 -4.62 25.33
C GLN A 27 -25.23 -3.80 24.27
N MET A 28 -24.05 -3.36 24.63
CA MET A 28 -23.16 -2.67 23.70
C MET A 28 -22.17 -3.65 23.07
N ASN A 29 -22.17 -3.70 21.76
CA ASN A 29 -21.20 -4.45 20.98
C ASN A 29 -20.49 -3.50 20.02
N VAL A 30 -19.17 -3.62 19.95
CA VAL A 30 -18.34 -2.95 18.94
C VAL A 30 -18.05 -3.94 17.83
N ILE A 31 -18.26 -3.51 16.60
CA ILE A 31 -17.89 -4.28 15.41
C ILE A 31 -16.46 -3.86 15.04
N GLU A 32 -15.52 -4.78 15.16
CA GLU A 32 -14.14 -4.60 14.72
C GLU A 32 -13.96 -5.23 13.34
N ASP A 33 -13.55 -4.44 12.37
CA ASP A 33 -13.06 -4.97 11.10
C ASP A 33 -11.64 -5.48 11.29
N ARG A 34 -11.40 -6.74 10.93
CA ARG A 34 -10.08 -7.37 10.99
C ARG A 34 -9.59 -7.70 9.60
N ASP A 35 -8.30 -7.54 9.41
CA ASP A 35 -7.65 -7.95 8.19
C ASP A 35 -7.76 -9.47 8.00
N PHE A 36 -8.19 -9.87 6.80
CA PHE A 36 -8.25 -11.27 6.41
C PHE A 36 -6.86 -11.74 5.95
N ASN A 37 -6.46 -12.95 6.33
CA ASN A 37 -5.15 -13.53 5.97
C ASN A 37 -3.94 -12.71 6.43
N PHE A 38 -4.04 -12.03 7.56
CA PHE A 38 -2.90 -11.31 8.12
C PHE A 38 -1.91 -12.27 8.77
N HIS A 39 -0.67 -12.25 8.30
CA HIS A 39 0.45 -13.01 8.89
C HIS A 39 1.47 -12.04 9.48
N LYS A 40 1.89 -12.30 10.72
CA LYS A 40 3.06 -11.63 11.29
C LYS A 40 4.31 -12.29 10.73
N VAL A 41 5.14 -11.50 10.06
CA VAL A 41 6.42 -11.97 9.52
C VAL A 41 7.55 -11.26 10.25
N TRP A 42 8.52 -12.01 10.76
CA TRP A 42 9.78 -11.46 11.27
C TRP A 42 10.68 -11.21 10.06
N LEU A 43 10.57 -10.01 9.52
CA LEU A 43 11.18 -9.64 8.24
C LEU A 43 12.69 -9.88 8.23
N GLN A 44 13.41 -9.56 9.32
CA GLN A 44 14.85 -9.77 9.38
C GLN A 44 15.24 -11.25 9.27
N HIS A 45 14.50 -12.15 9.92
CA HIS A 45 14.74 -13.59 9.80
C HIS A 45 14.44 -14.11 8.40
N LEU A 46 13.38 -13.58 7.76
CA LEU A 46 13.04 -13.92 6.38
C LEU A 46 14.12 -13.43 5.40
N ILE A 47 14.59 -12.18 5.56
CA ILE A 47 15.67 -11.61 4.74
C ILE A 47 16.94 -12.47 4.87
N ASN A 48 17.36 -12.77 6.09
CA ASN A 48 18.57 -13.58 6.34
C ASN A 48 18.45 -15.00 5.74
N GLY A 49 17.27 -15.63 5.86
CA GLY A 49 17.04 -16.96 5.27
C GLY A 49 16.98 -16.97 3.74
N LEU A 50 16.67 -15.83 3.12
CA LEU A 50 16.58 -15.66 1.66
C LEU A 50 17.86 -15.04 1.05
N ASP A 51 18.80 -14.58 1.86
CA ASP A 51 20.02 -13.91 1.38
C ASP A 51 20.94 -14.88 0.60
N GLU A 52 20.82 -16.18 0.83
CA GLU A 52 21.47 -17.24 0.05
C GLU A 52 20.83 -17.43 -1.34
N ILE A 53 19.61 -16.97 -1.53
CA ILE A 53 18.91 -17.04 -2.82
C ILE A 53 19.21 -15.76 -3.61
N SER A 54 20.22 -15.81 -4.47
CA SER A 54 20.81 -14.65 -5.16
C SER A 54 19.93 -13.96 -6.20
N ASN A 55 18.69 -13.61 -5.86
CA ASN A 55 17.84 -12.78 -6.70
C ASN A 55 17.87 -11.32 -6.23
N GLN A 56 18.71 -10.49 -6.87
CA GLN A 56 18.85 -9.08 -6.53
C GLN A 56 17.52 -8.31 -6.53
N LYS A 57 16.53 -8.75 -7.32
CA LYS A 57 15.19 -8.14 -7.33
C LYS A 57 14.45 -8.41 -6.02
N LEU A 58 14.54 -9.64 -5.52
CA LEU A 58 13.92 -10.05 -4.26
C LEU A 58 14.61 -9.35 -3.07
N ARG A 59 15.95 -9.30 -3.06
CA ARG A 59 16.72 -8.52 -2.07
C ARG A 59 16.27 -7.07 -2.02
N LEU A 60 16.09 -6.44 -3.19
CA LEU A 60 15.63 -5.05 -3.24
C LEU A 60 14.21 -4.89 -2.68
N ALA A 61 13.30 -5.82 -3.00
CA ALA A 61 11.93 -5.76 -2.47
C ALA A 61 11.92 -5.87 -0.93
N PHE A 62 12.69 -6.80 -0.34
CA PHE A 62 12.81 -6.90 1.11
C PHE A 62 13.50 -5.69 1.74
N TRP A 63 14.54 -5.17 1.09
CA TRP A 63 15.21 -3.96 1.55
C TRP A 63 14.23 -2.76 1.58
N ILE A 64 13.37 -2.64 0.57
CA ILE A 64 12.31 -1.62 0.54
C ILE A 64 11.37 -1.79 1.74
N ILE A 65 10.89 -3.00 1.99
CA ILE A 65 9.98 -3.32 3.09
C ILE A 65 10.60 -2.93 4.46
N ASP A 66 11.87 -3.23 4.66
CA ASP A 66 12.58 -2.93 5.91
C ASP A 66 12.71 -1.41 6.14
N ASN A 67 12.88 -0.64 5.06
CA ASN A 67 13.08 0.82 5.09
C ASN A 67 11.79 1.65 4.97
N LEU A 68 10.61 1.03 5.07
CA LEU A 68 9.34 1.76 5.05
C LEU A 68 9.12 2.57 6.32
N ASN A 69 8.54 3.75 6.16
CA ASN A 69 8.01 4.54 7.26
C ASN A 69 6.63 4.03 7.75
N LYS A 70 6.04 4.72 8.73
CA LYS A 70 4.74 4.35 9.32
C LYS A 70 3.55 4.55 8.35
N GLU A 71 3.74 5.34 7.32
CA GLU A 71 2.77 5.62 6.25
C GLU A 71 2.94 4.68 5.05
N ASN A 72 3.69 3.58 5.23
CA ASN A 72 3.96 2.58 4.19
C ASN A 72 4.73 3.14 2.98
N GLN A 73 5.55 4.18 3.20
CA GLN A 73 6.28 4.89 2.16
C GLN A 73 7.78 4.71 2.28
N LEU A 74 8.44 4.65 1.13
CA LEU A 74 9.88 4.80 0.97
C LEU A 74 10.17 6.16 0.33
N ILE A 75 10.76 7.09 1.10
CA ILE A 75 11.09 8.45 0.66
C ILE A 75 12.59 8.51 0.35
N MET A 76 12.97 8.03 -0.83
CA MET A 76 14.34 8.01 -1.32
C MET A 76 14.37 8.00 -2.84
N THR A 77 15.35 8.70 -3.44
CA THR A 77 15.60 8.60 -4.88
C THR A 77 16.24 7.24 -5.23
N GLN A 78 16.10 6.79 -6.47
CA GLN A 78 16.68 5.50 -6.91
C GLN A 78 18.22 5.46 -6.75
N ARG A 79 18.92 6.60 -6.84
CA ARG A 79 20.35 6.69 -6.57
C ARG A 79 20.67 6.37 -5.11
N VAL A 80 19.94 6.96 -4.18
CA VAL A 80 20.10 6.71 -2.73
C VAL A 80 19.73 5.26 -2.38
N ILE A 81 18.70 4.72 -3.03
CA ILE A 81 18.33 3.31 -2.87
C ILE A 81 19.48 2.41 -3.34
N ALA A 82 20.06 2.68 -4.51
CA ALA A 82 21.18 1.91 -5.04
C ALA A 82 22.41 1.96 -4.11
N GLU A 83 22.78 3.14 -3.64
CA GLU A 83 23.89 3.33 -2.71
C GLU A 83 23.69 2.58 -1.39
N LYS A 84 22.52 2.73 -0.76
CA LYS A 84 22.23 2.12 0.54
C LYS A 84 21.99 0.61 0.48
N SER A 85 21.38 0.12 -0.59
CA SER A 85 21.11 -1.32 -0.75
C SER A 85 22.31 -2.11 -1.27
N GLY A 86 23.34 -1.43 -1.81
CA GLY A 86 24.48 -2.06 -2.48
C GLY A 86 24.12 -2.71 -3.82
N ILE A 87 22.98 -2.34 -4.41
CA ILE A 87 22.49 -2.87 -5.69
C ILE A 87 22.72 -1.83 -6.78
N SER A 88 23.15 -2.27 -7.98
CA SER A 88 23.42 -1.34 -9.09
C SER A 88 22.19 -0.48 -9.43
N LEU A 89 22.41 0.80 -9.77
CA LEU A 89 21.32 1.72 -10.14
C LEU A 89 20.46 1.19 -11.29
N GLN A 90 21.07 0.49 -12.25
CA GLN A 90 20.36 -0.13 -13.37
C GLN A 90 19.38 -1.21 -12.90
N THR A 91 19.84 -2.08 -11.97
CA THR A 91 19.00 -3.13 -11.37
C THR A 91 17.89 -2.52 -10.53
N VAL A 92 18.20 -1.50 -9.71
CA VAL A 92 17.21 -0.74 -8.95
C VAL A 92 16.14 -0.17 -9.87
N SER A 93 16.54 0.57 -10.92
CA SER A 93 15.60 1.21 -11.84
C SER A 93 14.67 0.20 -12.53
N ARG A 94 15.23 -0.91 -13.05
CA ARG A 94 14.44 -1.97 -13.68
C ARG A 94 13.48 -2.65 -12.69
N THR A 95 13.95 -2.92 -11.49
CA THR A 95 13.13 -3.58 -10.47
C THR A 95 12.02 -2.66 -9.96
N MET A 96 12.34 -1.39 -9.70
CA MET A 96 11.33 -0.39 -9.30
C MET A 96 10.23 -0.24 -10.36
N LYS A 97 10.60 -0.25 -11.65
CA LYS A 97 9.61 -0.24 -12.74
C LYS A 97 8.69 -1.47 -12.67
N LEU A 98 9.25 -2.68 -12.56
CA LEU A 98 8.47 -3.93 -12.46
C LEU A 98 7.56 -3.97 -11.22
N LEU A 99 8.01 -3.41 -10.09
CA LEU A 99 7.21 -3.36 -8.88
C LEU A 99 6.05 -2.36 -8.96
N CYS A 100 6.20 -1.29 -9.75
CA CYS A 100 5.13 -0.31 -10.01
C CYS A 100 4.20 -0.72 -11.14
N GLU A 101 4.73 -1.37 -12.16
CA GLU A 101 4.03 -1.73 -13.40
C GLU A 101 4.28 -3.22 -13.70
N PRO A 102 3.52 -4.13 -13.06
CA PRO A 102 3.68 -5.55 -13.33
C PRO A 102 3.28 -5.87 -14.77
N THR A 103 4.01 -6.81 -15.37
CA THR A 103 3.81 -7.21 -16.78
C THR A 103 2.51 -8.00 -17.00
N ASN A 104 1.98 -8.59 -15.93
CA ASN A 104 0.73 -9.34 -15.96
C ASN A 104 -0.40 -8.46 -15.42
N GLU A 105 -1.44 -8.25 -16.23
CA GLU A 105 -2.60 -7.41 -15.90
C GLU A 105 -3.37 -7.89 -14.66
N ASP A 106 -3.34 -9.19 -14.36
CA ASP A 106 -3.96 -9.76 -13.18
C ASP A 106 -3.15 -9.55 -11.90
N THR A 107 -1.91 -9.03 -12.01
CA THR A 107 -1.02 -8.83 -10.86
C THR A 107 -1.22 -7.45 -10.26
N ILE A 108 -1.54 -7.42 -8.96
CA ILE A 108 -1.65 -6.17 -8.21
C ILE A 108 -0.25 -5.53 -8.09
N PRO A 109 -0.07 -4.24 -8.44
CA PRO A 109 1.21 -3.54 -8.26
C PRO A 109 1.68 -3.59 -6.82
N PHE A 110 2.96 -3.93 -6.62
CA PHE A 110 3.56 -3.95 -5.30
C PHE A 110 3.86 -2.54 -4.78
N LEU A 111 4.29 -1.64 -5.69
CA LEU A 111 4.59 -0.24 -5.40
C LEU A 111 3.72 0.70 -6.20
N GLN A 112 3.40 1.83 -5.60
CA GLN A 112 2.84 3.01 -6.27
C GLN A 112 3.88 4.11 -6.25
N LYS A 113 4.21 4.67 -7.41
CA LYS A 113 5.07 5.85 -7.51
C LYS A 113 4.26 7.10 -7.16
N ILE A 114 4.67 7.81 -6.12
CA ILE A 114 4.08 9.10 -5.72
C ILE A 114 4.75 10.23 -6.51
N ASN A 115 6.09 10.24 -6.51
CA ASN A 115 6.92 11.17 -7.27
C ASN A 115 8.32 10.57 -7.53
N SER A 116 9.25 11.36 -8.06
CA SER A 116 10.60 10.89 -8.41
C SER A 116 11.46 10.38 -7.24
N GLY A 117 11.07 10.67 -6.00
CA GLY A 117 11.79 10.28 -4.79
C GLY A 117 10.89 9.68 -3.71
N ALA A 118 9.64 9.33 -4.04
CA ALA A 118 8.71 8.75 -3.08
C ALA A 118 7.88 7.63 -3.71
N TYR A 119 7.84 6.51 -3.01
CA TYR A 119 7.12 5.31 -3.37
C TYR A 119 6.28 4.84 -2.19
N ARG A 120 5.12 4.26 -2.44
CA ARG A 120 4.26 3.65 -1.42
C ARG A 120 4.08 2.18 -1.72
N VAL A 121 4.27 1.32 -0.73
CA VAL A 121 3.90 -0.10 -0.86
C VAL A 121 2.39 -0.22 -0.82
N ASN A 122 1.85 -1.06 -1.70
CA ASN A 122 0.42 -1.33 -1.73
C ASN A 122 -0.06 -1.90 -0.38
N PRO A 123 -0.96 -1.22 0.34
CA PRO A 123 -1.41 -1.63 1.66
C PRO A 123 -2.24 -2.92 1.65
N ASP A 124 -2.68 -3.39 0.46
CA ASP A 124 -3.35 -4.69 0.30
C ASP A 124 -2.35 -5.84 0.12
N VAL A 125 -1.09 -5.53 -0.20
CA VAL A 125 0.00 -6.52 -0.29
C VAL A 125 0.74 -6.60 1.04
N LEU A 126 1.12 -5.45 1.60
CA LEU A 126 1.86 -5.38 2.86
C LEU A 126 1.61 -4.05 3.57
N PHE A 127 1.46 -4.09 4.88
CA PHE A 127 1.33 -2.89 5.69
C PHE A 127 2.17 -2.96 6.97
N LYS A 128 2.92 -1.87 7.23
CA LYS A 128 3.74 -1.67 8.43
C LYS A 128 3.06 -0.65 9.35
N GLY A 129 2.31 -1.12 10.35
CA GLY A 129 1.65 -0.20 11.29
C GLY A 129 0.43 -0.79 11.98
N SER A 130 -0.41 0.09 12.56
CA SER A 130 -1.68 -0.27 13.18
C SER A 130 -2.81 -0.36 12.17
N HIS A 131 -3.86 -1.10 12.49
CA HIS A 131 -5.05 -1.21 11.64
C HIS A 131 -5.67 0.16 11.30
N SER A 132 -5.77 1.05 12.28
CA SER A 132 -6.31 2.40 12.07
C SER A 132 -5.50 3.21 11.06
N ASN A 133 -4.17 3.13 11.11
CA ASN A 133 -3.31 3.80 10.15
C ASN A 133 -3.42 3.20 8.75
N ARG A 134 -3.66 1.87 8.64
CA ARG A 134 -3.83 1.20 7.35
C ARG A 134 -5.00 1.77 6.56
N MET A 135 -6.14 2.02 7.22
CA MET A 135 -7.31 2.60 6.55
C MET A 135 -7.01 3.96 5.91
N GLY A 136 -6.27 4.83 6.63
CA GLY A 136 -5.82 6.11 6.08
C GLY A 136 -4.90 5.94 4.87
N VAL A 137 -3.94 5.01 4.94
CA VAL A 137 -3.02 4.72 3.84
C VAL A 137 -3.74 4.11 2.63
N CYS A 138 -4.73 3.24 2.84
CA CYS A 138 -5.57 2.70 1.76
C CYS A 138 -6.32 3.82 1.02
N TYR A 139 -6.91 4.76 1.76
CA TYR A 139 -7.59 5.91 1.17
C TYR A 139 -6.65 6.75 0.29
N GLU A 140 -5.48 7.10 0.82
CA GLU A 140 -4.46 7.87 0.10
C GLU A 140 -3.90 7.09 -1.13
N TYR A 141 -3.80 5.77 -1.03
CA TYR A 141 -3.38 4.93 -2.14
C TYR A 141 -4.35 5.02 -3.31
N VAL A 142 -5.64 4.83 -3.06
CA VAL A 142 -6.70 4.90 -4.09
C VAL A 142 -6.76 6.29 -4.72
N LYS A 143 -6.66 7.36 -3.92
CA LYS A 143 -6.65 8.74 -4.41
C LYS A 143 -5.48 9.03 -5.33
N THR A 144 -4.28 8.58 -4.98
CA THR A 144 -3.08 8.76 -5.80
C THR A 144 -3.16 7.96 -7.11
N ASP A 145 -3.72 6.74 -7.06
CA ASP A 145 -3.90 5.90 -8.25
C ASP A 145 -4.84 6.56 -9.26
N SER A 146 -5.96 7.13 -8.80
CA SER A 146 -6.89 7.88 -9.64
C SER A 146 -6.23 9.09 -10.31
N GLN A 147 -5.43 9.86 -9.57
CA GLN A 147 -4.71 11.02 -10.10
C GLN A 147 -3.64 10.65 -11.14
N ASN A 148 -2.95 9.52 -10.95
CA ASN A 148 -1.95 9.05 -11.91
C ASN A 148 -2.62 8.60 -13.22
N LYS A 149 -3.72 7.86 -13.16
CA LYS A 149 -4.49 7.45 -14.33
C LYS A 149 -5.02 8.64 -15.14
N GLU A 150 -5.46 9.71 -14.49
CA GLU A 150 -5.90 10.93 -15.17
C GLU A 150 -4.75 11.66 -15.89
N LYS A 151 -3.53 11.65 -15.30
CA LYS A 151 -2.35 12.24 -15.93
C LYS A 151 -1.91 11.46 -17.17
N ASP A 152 -1.86 10.13 -17.07
CA ASP A 152 -1.48 9.26 -18.17
C ASP A 152 -2.44 9.37 -19.34
N ASN A 153 -3.74 9.50 -19.09
CA ASN A 153 -4.74 9.72 -20.14
C ASN A 153 -4.55 11.09 -20.84
N LYS A 154 -4.31 12.16 -20.06
CA LYS A 154 -4.05 13.49 -20.64
C LYS A 154 -2.77 13.57 -21.45
N GLU A 155 -1.74 12.81 -21.10
CA GLU A 155 -0.50 12.73 -21.88
C GLU A 155 -0.72 11.96 -23.21
N LYS A 156 -1.47 10.86 -23.18
CA LYS A 156 -1.83 10.10 -24.38
C LYS A 156 -2.65 10.93 -25.36
N ASP A 157 -3.61 11.71 -24.88
CA ASP A 157 -4.44 12.59 -25.72
C ASP A 157 -3.60 13.71 -26.37
N LYS A 158 -2.59 14.25 -25.68
CA LYS A 158 -1.67 15.24 -26.26
C LYS A 158 -0.78 14.67 -27.35
N VAL A 159 -0.29 13.43 -27.19
CA VAL A 159 0.54 12.75 -28.19
C VAL A 159 -0.28 12.45 -29.44
N ASN A 160 -1.52 12.01 -29.31
CA ASN A 160 -2.41 11.72 -30.44
C ASN A 160 -2.81 13.00 -31.22
N ASN A 161 -3.01 14.14 -30.56
CA ASN A 161 -3.36 15.38 -31.19
C ASN A 161 -2.18 16.05 -31.94
N ASN A 162 -0.94 15.82 -31.49
CA ASN A 162 0.25 16.34 -32.18
C ASN A 162 0.65 15.50 -33.41
N GLY A 163 0.18 14.26 -33.54
CA GLY A 163 0.44 13.40 -34.69
C GLY A 163 -0.40 13.74 -35.95
N ILE A 164 -1.45 14.56 -35.83
CA ILE A 164 -2.38 14.86 -36.93
C ILE A 164 -2.00 16.16 -37.70
N GLN A 165 -1.00 16.93 -37.25
CA GLN A 165 -0.60 18.21 -37.87
C GLN A 165 0.63 18.15 -38.77
N SER A 166 1.19 16.99 -39.07
CA SER A 166 2.41 16.89 -39.90
C SER A 166 2.21 16.44 -41.34
N ASP A 167 0.96 16.31 -41.85
CA ASP A 167 0.67 16.00 -43.25
C ASP A 167 -0.26 17.08 -43.88
N LYS A 168 0.32 18.26 -44.14
CA LYS A 168 -0.21 19.20 -45.13
C LYS A 168 0.91 19.99 -45.78
#